data_3a7171948e0dbb5a7fe5e4b83258b796
#
_entry.id   3a7171948e0dbb5a7fe5e4b83258b796
#
_cell.length_a   1.000
_cell.length_b   1.000
_cell.length_c   1.000
_cell.angle_alpha   90.00
_cell.angle_beta   90.00
_cell.angle_gamma   90.00
#
_symmetry.space_group_name_H-M   'P 1'
#
loop_
_entity.id
_entity.type
_entity.pdbx_description
1 polymer ?
#
loop_
_entity_poly.entity_id
_entity_poly.type
_entity_poly.pdbx_seq_one_letter_code
_entity_poly.pdbx_strand_id
1 'polypeptide(L)'
;MSHLADLIKELCPDGVEYKPLGEVAELKRGSGMPKKMFTDAGIPAIHYGHIYTKYGIYTKVAAACVDKVNSQKLTLVYPGDLVVANTSENLEDVGKAVTWLGESVAVTGGHATVVRSSVMNTVFLSYYFRTEEFSRKKQRYSRGTKVIELSAVNLAKILIPVPPLEVQREIVKILDQFTTLEAELEAELEARRTQYEYYRDRLLSFPEKK
;
A
#
# COMPACT_ATOMS: atom_id res chain seq x y z
N MET A 1 15.82 -10.55 -14.65
CA MET A 1 16.26 -9.20 -15.10
C MET A 1 16.44 -9.08 -16.62
N SER A 2 16.93 -10.09 -17.33
CA SER A 2 17.07 -10.05 -18.79
C SER A 2 15.73 -9.79 -19.51
N HIS A 3 14.68 -10.55 -19.16
CA HIS A 3 13.37 -10.42 -19.81
C HIS A 3 12.74 -9.02 -19.62
N LEU A 4 12.81 -8.41 -18.44
CA LEU A 4 12.34 -7.04 -18.22
C LEU A 4 13.13 -6.02 -19.06
N ALA A 5 14.47 -6.19 -19.15
CA ALA A 5 15.29 -5.30 -19.96
C ALA A 5 14.95 -5.40 -21.47
N ASP A 6 14.67 -6.61 -21.95
CA ASP A 6 14.23 -6.85 -23.33
C ASP A 6 12.86 -6.21 -23.58
N LEU A 7 11.88 -6.38 -22.69
CA LEU A 7 10.57 -5.73 -22.76
C LEU A 7 10.67 -4.20 -22.78
N ILE A 8 11.50 -3.61 -21.90
CA ILE A 8 11.69 -2.15 -21.89
C ILE A 8 12.30 -1.68 -23.21
N LYS A 9 13.29 -2.38 -23.74
CA LYS A 9 13.93 -2.03 -24.99
C LYS A 9 12.98 -2.12 -26.18
N GLU A 10 12.08 -3.09 -26.18
CA GLU A 10 11.09 -3.32 -27.23
C GLU A 10 9.92 -2.35 -27.16
N LEU A 11 9.32 -2.20 -25.94
CA LEU A 11 8.07 -1.46 -25.75
C LEU A 11 8.27 0.01 -25.36
N CYS A 12 9.47 0.38 -24.94
CA CYS A 12 9.81 1.74 -24.49
C CYS A 12 11.16 2.19 -25.09
N PRO A 13 11.40 2.09 -26.41
CA PRO A 13 12.71 2.41 -27.00
C PRO A 13 13.14 3.86 -26.77
N ASP A 14 12.17 4.78 -26.70
CA ASP A 14 12.39 6.21 -26.46
C ASP A 14 12.16 6.62 -24.98
N GLY A 15 12.06 5.64 -24.08
CA GLY A 15 11.79 5.85 -22.64
C GLY A 15 10.30 5.71 -22.29
N VAL A 16 9.95 6.12 -21.08
CA VAL A 16 8.60 6.02 -20.51
C VAL A 16 8.00 7.41 -20.38
N GLU A 17 6.77 7.58 -20.86
CA GLU A 17 6.03 8.82 -20.69
C GLU A 17 5.62 9.03 -19.25
N TYR A 18 5.66 10.28 -18.78
CA TYR A 18 5.16 10.70 -17.46
C TYR A 18 3.88 11.51 -17.61
N LYS A 19 2.83 11.10 -16.93
CA LYS A 19 1.52 11.79 -16.94
C LYS A 19 1.07 12.14 -15.53
N PRO A 20 0.27 13.21 -15.35
CA PRO A 20 -0.47 13.42 -14.12
C PRO A 20 -1.31 12.18 -13.77
N LEU A 21 -1.29 11.76 -12.51
CA LEU A 21 -2.08 10.60 -12.08
C LEU A 21 -3.56 10.73 -12.46
N GLY A 22 -4.11 11.94 -12.40
CA GLY A 22 -5.51 12.22 -12.75
C GLY A 22 -5.85 12.08 -14.24
N GLU A 23 -4.87 11.96 -15.14
CA GLU A 23 -5.10 11.67 -16.56
C GLU A 23 -5.22 10.18 -16.84
N VAL A 24 -4.68 9.33 -15.95
CA VAL A 24 -4.62 7.87 -16.12
C VAL A 24 -5.43 7.10 -15.08
N ALA A 25 -6.06 7.81 -14.13
CA ALA A 25 -6.87 7.22 -13.07
C ALA A 25 -7.98 8.16 -12.60
N GLU A 26 -9.10 7.59 -12.20
CA GLU A 26 -10.14 8.28 -11.42
C GLU A 26 -9.73 8.33 -9.95
N LEU A 27 -9.80 9.52 -9.33
CA LEU A 27 -9.52 9.71 -7.92
C LEU A 27 -10.78 10.14 -7.18
N LYS A 28 -11.21 9.34 -6.21
CA LYS A 28 -12.38 9.62 -5.39
C LYS A 28 -12.01 9.69 -3.91
N ARG A 29 -12.16 10.89 -3.31
CA ARG A 29 -11.95 11.04 -1.87
C ARG A 29 -12.99 10.24 -1.09
N GLY A 30 -12.55 9.58 -0.01
CA GLY A 30 -13.44 8.89 0.92
C GLY A 30 -14.30 9.84 1.74
N SER A 31 -15.33 9.30 2.36
CA SER A 31 -16.20 9.99 3.33
C SER A 31 -15.84 9.58 4.77
N GLY A 32 -16.31 10.33 5.78
CA GLY A 32 -15.90 10.12 7.18
C GLY A 32 -16.16 8.69 7.69
N MET A 33 -15.13 8.04 8.21
CA MET A 33 -15.19 6.71 8.83
C MET A 33 -14.43 6.72 10.18
N PRO A 34 -15.08 7.22 11.25
CA PRO A 34 -14.47 7.17 12.57
C PRO A 34 -14.38 5.73 13.09
N LYS A 35 -13.37 5.44 13.92
CA LYS A 35 -13.12 4.09 14.47
C LYS A 35 -14.32 3.47 15.20
N LYS A 36 -15.25 4.29 15.73
CA LYS A 36 -16.48 3.81 16.40
C LYS A 36 -17.45 3.07 15.46
N MET A 37 -17.25 3.15 14.14
CA MET A 37 -18.02 2.39 13.15
C MET A 37 -17.46 0.97 12.94
N PHE A 38 -16.30 0.64 13.52
CA PHE A 38 -15.70 -0.67 13.32
C PHE A 38 -16.48 -1.75 14.04
N THR A 39 -16.62 -2.89 13.37
CA THR A 39 -17.24 -4.12 13.82
C THR A 39 -16.32 -5.31 13.56
N ASP A 40 -16.53 -6.42 14.27
CA ASP A 40 -15.73 -7.65 14.08
C ASP A 40 -16.08 -8.37 12.78
N ALA A 41 -17.29 -8.15 12.27
CA ALA A 41 -17.75 -8.74 11.02
C ALA A 41 -18.61 -7.76 10.23
N GLY A 42 -18.69 -7.93 8.91
CA GLY A 42 -19.49 -7.07 8.03
C GLY A 42 -18.79 -6.76 6.71
N ILE A 43 -18.97 -5.55 6.22
CA ILE A 43 -18.34 -5.07 4.98
C ILE A 43 -16.86 -4.72 5.27
N PRO A 44 -15.90 -5.25 4.51
CA PRO A 44 -14.49 -4.92 4.67
C PRO A 44 -14.22 -3.42 4.62
N ALA A 45 -13.39 -2.91 5.53
CA ALA A 45 -13.11 -1.48 5.64
C ALA A 45 -11.60 -1.20 5.64
N ILE A 46 -11.15 -0.40 4.68
CA ILE A 46 -9.76 0.06 4.57
C ILE A 46 -9.64 1.42 5.24
N HIS A 47 -9.14 1.44 6.48
CA HIS A 47 -8.93 2.69 7.21
C HIS A 47 -7.51 3.21 6.94
N TYR A 48 -7.35 4.53 6.77
CA TYR A 48 -6.07 5.16 6.47
C TYR A 48 -4.96 4.80 7.47
N GLY A 49 -5.27 4.72 8.77
CA GLY A 49 -4.30 4.32 9.79
C GLY A 49 -3.83 2.87 9.67
N HIS A 50 -4.64 1.96 9.09
CA HIS A 50 -4.21 0.59 8.81
C HIS A 50 -3.27 0.50 7.61
N ILE A 51 -3.31 1.47 6.69
CA ILE A 51 -2.36 1.56 5.56
C ILE A 51 -0.93 1.75 6.07
N TYR A 52 -0.76 2.42 7.21
CA TYR A 52 0.56 2.63 7.81
C TYR A 52 1.06 1.46 8.63
N THR A 53 0.13 0.74 9.30
CA THR A 53 0.48 -0.15 10.41
C THR A 53 0.24 -1.62 10.13
N LYS A 54 -0.59 -1.96 9.13
CA LYS A 54 -1.06 -3.34 8.93
C LYS A 54 -0.92 -3.87 7.51
N TYR A 55 -0.82 -2.97 6.51
CA TYR A 55 -0.82 -3.40 5.12
C TYR A 55 0.52 -3.20 4.44
N GLY A 56 0.86 -4.17 3.60
CA GLY A 56 1.97 -4.09 2.66
C GLY A 56 1.61 -3.32 1.38
N ILE A 57 2.08 -3.81 0.25
CA ILE A 57 1.82 -3.29 -1.09
C ILE A 57 0.34 -3.49 -1.47
N TYR A 58 -0.21 -4.64 -1.13
CA TYR A 58 -1.60 -5.00 -1.34
C TYR A 58 -2.14 -5.82 -0.16
N THR A 59 -3.45 -5.98 -0.11
CA THR A 59 -4.10 -6.86 0.87
C THR A 59 -5.34 -7.51 0.27
N LYS A 60 -5.60 -8.75 0.69
CA LYS A 60 -6.83 -9.50 0.37
C LYS A 60 -7.81 -9.50 1.54
N VAL A 61 -7.34 -9.12 2.73
CA VAL A 61 -8.12 -9.13 3.96
C VAL A 61 -8.09 -7.75 4.60
N ALA A 62 -9.24 -7.20 4.93
CA ALA A 62 -9.34 -5.94 5.66
C ALA A 62 -9.10 -6.15 7.16
N ALA A 63 -8.37 -5.23 7.79
CA ALA A 63 -8.09 -5.26 9.23
C ALA A 63 -9.24 -4.75 10.10
N ALA A 64 -10.35 -4.33 9.49
CA ALA A 64 -11.59 -3.93 10.15
C ALA A 64 -12.76 -4.15 9.20
N CYS A 65 -13.96 -4.23 9.78
CA CYS A 65 -15.22 -4.22 9.05
C CYS A 65 -16.09 -3.08 9.54
N VAL A 66 -17.15 -2.79 8.80
CA VAL A 66 -18.25 -1.92 9.22
C VAL A 66 -19.60 -2.60 8.93
N ASP A 67 -20.64 -2.24 9.68
CA ASP A 67 -21.97 -2.76 9.41
C ASP A 67 -22.54 -2.23 8.08
N LYS A 68 -23.58 -2.90 7.57
CA LYS A 68 -24.20 -2.58 6.29
C LYS A 68 -24.80 -1.16 6.22
N VAL A 69 -25.31 -0.63 7.33
CA VAL A 69 -25.93 0.69 7.37
C VAL A 69 -24.88 1.79 7.26
N ASN A 70 -23.81 1.67 8.03
CA ASN A 70 -22.68 2.60 7.98
C ASN A 70 -21.94 2.54 6.64
N SER A 71 -21.81 1.34 6.04
CA SER A 71 -21.12 1.19 4.74
C SER A 71 -21.77 2.00 3.61
N GLN A 72 -23.08 2.21 3.62
CA GLN A 72 -23.80 2.97 2.59
C GLN A 72 -23.37 4.45 2.49
N LYS A 73 -22.78 4.99 3.56
CA LYS A 73 -22.30 6.38 3.62
C LYS A 73 -20.82 6.51 3.26
N LEU A 74 -20.15 5.39 3.04
CA LEU A 74 -18.71 5.33 2.80
C LEU A 74 -18.38 5.18 1.31
N THR A 75 -17.16 5.48 0.94
CA THR A 75 -16.71 5.35 -0.45
C THR A 75 -16.33 3.90 -0.74
N LEU A 76 -16.89 3.37 -1.82
CA LEU A 76 -16.67 2.00 -2.27
C LEU A 76 -15.25 1.83 -2.81
N VAL A 77 -14.66 0.69 -2.47
CA VAL A 77 -13.35 0.21 -2.93
C VAL A 77 -13.58 -1.15 -3.58
N TYR A 78 -13.40 -1.23 -4.89
CA TYR A 78 -13.55 -2.48 -5.63
C TYR A 78 -12.24 -3.27 -5.66
N PRO A 79 -12.29 -4.59 -5.86
CA PRO A 79 -11.09 -5.37 -6.14
C PRO A 79 -10.27 -4.74 -7.28
N GLY A 80 -8.99 -4.52 -7.03
CA GLY A 80 -8.09 -3.81 -7.95
C GLY A 80 -7.96 -2.30 -7.72
N ASP A 81 -8.75 -1.68 -6.86
CA ASP A 81 -8.56 -0.26 -6.52
C ASP A 81 -7.36 -0.07 -5.60
N LEU A 82 -6.66 1.06 -5.76
CA LEU A 82 -5.63 1.54 -4.86
C LEU A 82 -6.24 2.51 -3.85
N VAL A 83 -5.97 2.32 -2.56
CA VAL A 83 -6.39 3.23 -1.49
C VAL A 83 -5.19 3.96 -0.95
N VAL A 84 -5.19 5.29 -1.08
CA VAL A 84 -4.09 6.17 -0.69
C VAL A 84 -4.45 6.93 0.57
N ALA A 85 -3.59 6.92 1.57
CA ALA A 85 -3.78 7.69 2.80
C ALA A 85 -3.49 9.17 2.57
N ASN A 86 -4.49 10.02 2.81
CA ASN A 86 -4.41 11.45 2.53
C ASN A 86 -3.73 12.24 3.65
N THR A 87 -3.76 11.76 4.89
CA THR A 87 -3.30 12.51 6.06
C THR A 87 -2.37 11.68 6.91
N SER A 88 -1.31 12.30 7.44
CA SER A 88 -0.40 11.71 8.41
C SER A 88 0.23 12.79 9.29
N GLU A 89 0.88 12.40 10.38
CA GLU A 89 1.69 13.28 11.23
C GLU A 89 3.08 13.53 10.65
N ASN A 90 3.48 12.77 9.62
CA ASN A 90 4.80 12.90 8.97
C ASN A 90 4.70 12.78 7.45
N LEU A 91 5.73 13.28 6.76
CA LEU A 91 5.81 13.28 5.28
C LEU A 91 6.10 11.89 4.71
N GLU A 92 6.66 10.99 5.48
CA GLU A 92 6.96 9.64 5.03
C GLU A 92 5.67 8.85 4.79
N ASP A 93 4.75 8.92 5.73
CA ASP A 93 3.52 8.15 5.73
C ASP A 93 2.42 8.74 4.83
N VAL A 94 2.30 10.08 4.76
CA VAL A 94 1.30 10.69 3.87
C VAL A 94 1.50 10.20 2.43
N GLY A 95 0.42 9.78 1.77
CA GLY A 95 0.48 9.22 0.43
C GLY A 95 0.92 7.76 0.37
N LYS A 96 1.15 7.07 1.49
CA LYS A 96 1.25 5.59 1.49
C LYS A 96 -0.04 4.99 0.96
N ALA A 97 0.07 3.88 0.26
CA ALA A 97 -1.05 3.26 -0.43
C ALA A 97 -1.06 1.75 -0.27
N VAL A 98 -2.24 1.17 -0.46
CA VAL A 98 -2.45 -0.29 -0.50
C VAL A 98 -3.43 -0.62 -1.63
N THR A 99 -3.15 -1.64 -2.43
CA THR A 99 -4.11 -2.16 -3.41
C THR A 99 -5.04 -3.17 -2.75
N TRP A 100 -6.34 -3.01 -2.94
CA TRP A 100 -7.34 -3.96 -2.49
C TRP A 100 -7.47 -5.11 -3.49
N LEU A 101 -7.10 -6.32 -3.09
CA LEU A 101 -7.22 -7.55 -3.88
C LEU A 101 -8.17 -8.57 -3.23
N GLY A 102 -9.03 -8.15 -2.30
CA GLY A 102 -10.08 -8.99 -1.73
C GLY A 102 -11.17 -9.32 -2.74
N GLU A 103 -11.92 -10.37 -2.49
CA GLU A 103 -12.95 -10.86 -3.42
C GLU A 103 -14.23 -10.01 -3.42
N SER A 104 -14.49 -9.29 -2.34
CA SER A 104 -15.69 -8.46 -2.18
C SER A 104 -15.36 -6.97 -2.22
N VAL A 105 -16.38 -6.16 -2.45
CA VAL A 105 -16.28 -4.70 -2.34
C VAL A 105 -16.00 -4.32 -0.90
N ALA A 106 -14.98 -3.50 -0.69
CA ALA A 106 -14.66 -2.86 0.58
C ALA A 106 -15.13 -1.40 0.61
N VAL A 107 -14.93 -0.73 1.74
CA VAL A 107 -15.22 0.70 1.90
C VAL A 107 -14.05 1.44 2.52
N THR A 108 -13.96 2.75 2.29
CA THR A 108 -12.93 3.60 2.93
C THR A 108 -13.48 4.94 3.39
N GLY A 109 -12.71 5.62 4.24
CA GLY A 109 -13.10 6.85 4.92
C GLY A 109 -12.43 8.12 4.41
N GLY A 110 -12.79 9.27 4.99
CA GLY A 110 -12.46 10.61 4.54
C GLY A 110 -10.98 11.02 4.55
N HIS A 111 -10.14 10.24 5.21
CA HIS A 111 -8.69 10.43 5.23
C HIS A 111 -7.97 9.55 4.20
N ALA A 112 -8.70 9.02 3.23
CA ALA A 112 -8.17 8.23 2.13
C ALA A 112 -8.75 8.66 0.79
N THR A 113 -8.05 8.38 -0.29
CA THR A 113 -8.48 8.53 -1.69
C THR A 113 -8.44 7.17 -2.37
N VAL A 114 -9.52 6.79 -3.02
CA VAL A 114 -9.57 5.64 -3.91
C VAL A 114 -9.05 6.07 -5.28
N VAL A 115 -8.11 5.34 -5.82
CA VAL A 115 -7.54 5.52 -7.16
C VAL A 115 -7.89 4.28 -7.99
N ARG A 116 -8.63 4.48 -9.06
CA ARG A 116 -9.07 3.45 -9.99
C ARG A 116 -8.54 3.72 -11.38
N SER A 117 -7.95 2.73 -12.01
CA SER A 117 -7.42 2.85 -13.35
C SER A 117 -7.70 1.59 -14.18
N SER A 118 -7.98 1.78 -15.47
CA SER A 118 -8.04 0.71 -16.46
C SER A 118 -6.75 0.58 -17.26
N VAL A 119 -5.86 1.57 -17.15
CA VAL A 119 -4.59 1.63 -17.93
C VAL A 119 -3.36 1.44 -17.06
N MET A 120 -3.52 1.50 -15.72
CA MET A 120 -2.45 1.29 -14.75
C MET A 120 -2.72 0.04 -13.92
N ASN A 121 -1.69 -0.77 -13.71
CA ASN A 121 -1.69 -1.79 -12.67
C ASN A 121 -1.56 -1.10 -11.30
N THR A 122 -2.57 -1.22 -10.45
CA THR A 122 -2.60 -0.53 -9.16
C THR A 122 -1.57 -1.08 -8.16
N VAL A 123 -1.16 -2.34 -8.30
CA VAL A 123 -0.05 -2.91 -7.51
C VAL A 123 1.27 -2.26 -7.93
N PHE A 124 1.49 -2.03 -9.23
CA PHE A 124 2.63 -1.24 -9.72
C PHE A 124 2.62 0.17 -9.13
N LEU A 125 1.46 0.84 -9.10
CA LEU A 125 1.33 2.15 -8.47
C LEU A 125 1.64 2.09 -6.96
N SER A 126 1.19 1.05 -6.26
CA SER A 126 1.49 0.86 -4.83
C SER A 126 3.00 0.74 -4.58
N TYR A 127 3.74 0.03 -5.42
CA TYR A 127 5.20 -0.02 -5.39
C TYR A 127 5.83 1.33 -5.71
N TYR A 128 5.39 1.99 -6.79
CA TYR A 128 5.93 3.29 -7.19
C TYR A 128 5.74 4.35 -6.09
N PHE A 129 4.61 4.33 -5.39
CA PHE A 129 4.32 5.26 -4.28
C PHE A 129 5.25 5.09 -3.07
N ARG A 130 6.04 4.02 -3.03
CA ARG A 130 7.09 3.81 -2.00
C ARG A 130 8.48 4.25 -2.45
N THR A 131 8.65 4.72 -3.68
CA THR A 131 9.93 5.18 -4.18
C THR A 131 10.31 6.55 -3.64
N GLU A 132 11.61 6.83 -3.56
CA GLU A 132 12.12 8.17 -3.24
C GLU A 132 11.68 9.21 -4.25
N GLU A 133 11.54 8.83 -5.52
CA GLU A 133 11.07 9.73 -6.57
C GLU A 133 9.65 10.22 -6.29
N PHE A 134 8.73 9.32 -5.97
CA PHE A 134 7.37 9.69 -5.58
C PHE A 134 7.38 10.51 -4.28
N SER A 135 8.21 10.15 -3.30
CA SER A 135 8.35 10.88 -2.04
C SER A 135 8.76 12.33 -2.26
N ARG A 136 9.75 12.60 -3.11
CA ARG A 136 10.15 13.96 -3.49
C ARG A 136 9.04 14.74 -4.21
N LYS A 137 8.28 14.06 -5.07
CA LYS A 137 7.15 14.69 -5.79
C LYS A 137 6.00 15.03 -4.83
N LYS A 138 5.57 14.08 -3.98
CA LYS A 138 4.45 14.29 -3.04
C LYS A 138 4.71 15.43 -2.04
N GLN A 139 5.96 15.66 -1.63
CA GLN A 139 6.31 16.76 -0.72
C GLN A 139 5.90 18.13 -1.28
N ARG A 140 6.02 18.35 -2.58
CA ARG A 140 5.64 19.63 -3.22
C ARG A 140 4.15 19.90 -3.18
N TYR A 141 3.35 18.85 -3.09
CA TYR A 141 1.88 18.90 -3.12
C TYR A 141 1.23 18.69 -1.74
N SER A 142 2.00 18.26 -0.75
CA SER A 142 1.55 18.09 0.63
C SER A 142 1.49 19.44 1.35
N ARG A 143 0.54 19.59 2.28
CA ARG A 143 0.31 20.81 3.06
C ARG A 143 0.06 20.46 4.52
N GLY A 144 0.41 21.38 5.41
CA GLY A 144 0.22 21.24 6.85
C GLY A 144 1.53 21.09 7.62
N THR A 145 1.47 21.27 8.94
CA THR A 145 2.63 21.20 9.85
C THR A 145 2.48 20.11 10.90
N LYS A 146 1.36 20.07 11.63
CA LYS A 146 1.06 19.01 12.62
C LYS A 146 0.35 17.82 11.99
N VAL A 147 -0.59 18.10 11.09
CA VAL A 147 -1.23 17.11 10.24
C VAL A 147 -0.93 17.48 8.81
N ILE A 148 -0.23 16.60 8.12
CA ILE A 148 0.14 16.78 6.74
C ILE A 148 -0.95 16.12 5.88
N GLU A 149 -1.45 16.86 4.89
CA GLU A 149 -2.46 16.38 3.95
C GLU A 149 -1.94 16.42 2.51
N LEU A 150 -2.16 15.32 1.81
CA LEU A 150 -2.07 15.18 0.35
C LEU A 150 -3.49 14.98 -0.18
N SER A 151 -4.16 16.05 -0.58
CA SER A 151 -5.53 15.97 -1.08
C SER A 151 -5.62 15.20 -2.40
N ALA A 152 -6.80 14.63 -2.71
CA ALA A 152 -7.04 13.92 -3.98
C ALA A 152 -6.72 14.80 -5.21
N VAL A 153 -7.06 16.10 -5.14
CA VAL A 153 -6.76 17.07 -6.21
C VAL A 153 -5.25 17.29 -6.39
N ASN A 154 -4.50 17.32 -5.31
CA ASN A 154 -3.05 17.47 -5.36
C ASN A 154 -2.36 16.15 -5.78
N LEU A 155 -2.85 15.03 -5.29
CA LEU A 155 -2.38 13.70 -5.72
C LEU A 155 -2.56 13.50 -7.24
N ALA A 156 -3.69 13.94 -7.79
CA ALA A 156 -3.99 13.86 -9.23
C ALA A 156 -2.98 14.62 -10.11
N LYS A 157 -2.30 15.65 -9.59
CA LYS A 157 -1.32 16.45 -10.32
C LYS A 157 0.09 15.84 -10.34
N ILE A 158 0.35 14.84 -9.53
CA ILE A 158 1.68 14.22 -9.45
C ILE A 158 1.95 13.45 -10.74
N LEU A 159 3.08 13.77 -11.38
CA LEU A 159 3.56 13.07 -12.56
C LEU A 159 4.08 11.68 -12.16
N ILE A 160 3.51 10.65 -12.77
CA ILE A 160 3.90 9.24 -12.60
C ILE A 160 4.34 8.63 -13.92
N PRO A 161 5.24 7.64 -13.94
CA PRO A 161 5.60 6.91 -15.14
C PRO A 161 4.43 6.03 -15.59
N VAL A 162 4.18 5.99 -16.90
CA VAL A 162 3.11 5.21 -17.53
C VAL A 162 3.70 4.23 -18.56
N PRO A 163 4.48 3.23 -18.12
CA PRO A 163 4.96 2.21 -19.03
C PRO A 163 3.80 1.33 -19.52
N PRO A 164 3.93 0.60 -20.63
CA PRO A 164 2.96 -0.39 -21.07
C PRO A 164 2.60 -1.38 -19.97
N LEU A 165 1.34 -1.85 -19.95
CA LEU A 165 0.84 -2.76 -18.88
C LEU A 165 1.68 -4.04 -18.75
N GLU A 166 2.27 -4.51 -19.82
CA GLU A 166 3.13 -5.69 -19.83
C GLU A 166 4.41 -5.45 -19.00
N VAL A 167 5.04 -4.29 -19.17
CA VAL A 167 6.20 -3.85 -18.38
C VAL A 167 5.80 -3.68 -16.92
N GLN A 168 4.64 -3.06 -16.64
CA GLN A 168 4.14 -2.90 -15.27
C GLN A 168 3.96 -4.27 -14.57
N ARG A 169 3.36 -5.25 -15.27
CA ARG A 169 3.13 -6.60 -14.73
C ARG A 169 4.45 -7.34 -14.43
N GLU A 170 5.42 -7.24 -15.33
CA GLU A 170 6.71 -7.90 -15.12
C GLU A 170 7.48 -7.25 -13.96
N ILE A 171 7.43 -5.91 -13.81
CA ILE A 171 7.99 -5.22 -12.64
C ILE A 171 7.33 -5.72 -11.34
N VAL A 172 6.00 -5.79 -11.30
CA VAL A 172 5.27 -6.28 -10.13
C VAL A 172 5.69 -7.71 -9.79
N LYS A 173 5.74 -8.60 -10.79
CA LYS A 173 6.14 -9.99 -10.59
C LYS A 173 7.54 -10.12 -9.97
N ILE A 174 8.49 -9.31 -10.44
CA ILE A 174 9.85 -9.31 -9.88
C ILE A 174 9.86 -8.78 -8.45
N LEU A 175 9.16 -7.66 -8.18
CA LEU A 175 9.11 -7.06 -6.85
C LEU A 175 8.37 -7.93 -5.84
N ASP A 176 7.31 -8.63 -6.25
CA ASP A 176 6.59 -9.59 -5.40
C ASP A 176 7.49 -10.75 -4.97
N GLN A 177 8.40 -11.22 -5.83
CA GLN A 177 9.38 -12.25 -5.46
C GLN A 177 10.33 -11.75 -4.34
N PHE A 178 10.80 -10.52 -4.43
CA PHE A 178 11.63 -9.94 -3.38
C PHE A 178 10.87 -9.74 -2.07
N THR A 179 9.64 -9.24 -2.14
CA THR A 179 8.79 -9.04 -0.94
C THR A 179 8.48 -10.38 -0.25
N THR A 180 8.24 -11.44 -1.03
CA THR A 180 8.01 -12.79 -0.48
C THR A 180 9.27 -13.31 0.20
N LEU A 181 10.42 -13.19 -0.45
CA LEU A 181 11.70 -13.63 0.10
C LEU A 181 12.07 -12.85 1.38
N GLU A 182 11.81 -11.55 1.42
CA GLU A 182 12.02 -10.72 2.62
C GLU A 182 11.18 -11.24 3.80
N ALA A 183 9.90 -11.52 3.58
CA ALA A 183 9.01 -12.06 4.60
C ALA A 183 9.44 -13.47 5.09
N GLU A 184 9.92 -14.34 4.20
CA GLU A 184 10.45 -15.66 4.55
C GLU A 184 11.72 -15.54 5.41
N LEU A 185 12.64 -14.63 5.05
CA LEU A 185 13.87 -14.38 5.80
C LEU A 185 13.59 -13.78 7.19
N GLU A 186 12.62 -12.87 7.31
CA GLU A 186 12.20 -12.31 8.60
C GLU A 186 11.62 -13.39 9.51
N ALA A 187 10.77 -14.27 8.96
CA ALA A 187 10.20 -15.40 9.71
C ALA A 187 11.28 -16.40 10.16
N GLU A 188 12.26 -16.70 9.31
CA GLU A 188 13.38 -17.56 9.68
C GLU A 188 14.25 -16.93 10.78
N LEU A 189 14.53 -15.62 10.67
CA LEU A 189 15.31 -14.89 11.68
C LEU A 189 14.63 -14.95 13.05
N GLU A 190 13.32 -14.74 13.11
CA GLU A 190 12.57 -14.80 14.36
C GLU A 190 12.57 -16.22 14.95
N ALA A 191 12.41 -17.26 14.13
CA ALA A 191 12.51 -18.64 14.56
C ALA A 191 13.92 -18.96 15.13
N ARG A 192 14.99 -18.46 14.49
CA ARG A 192 16.37 -18.63 14.98
C ARG A 192 16.62 -17.89 16.29
N ARG A 193 16.07 -16.69 16.47
CA ARG A 193 16.15 -15.95 17.75
C ARG A 193 15.49 -16.74 18.87
N THR A 194 14.27 -17.22 18.67
CA THR A 194 13.55 -18.06 19.63
C THR A 194 14.34 -19.33 20.00
N GLN A 195 14.92 -20.00 18.98
CA GLN A 195 15.76 -21.17 19.19
C GLN A 195 17.01 -20.85 20.01
N TYR A 196 17.69 -19.73 19.70
CA TYR A 196 18.86 -19.27 20.44
C TYR A 196 18.54 -19.00 21.91
N GLU A 197 17.45 -18.28 22.19
CA GLU A 197 17.00 -17.97 23.56
C GLU A 197 16.72 -19.24 24.36
N TYR A 198 15.99 -20.20 23.76
CA TYR A 198 15.74 -21.49 24.39
C TYR A 198 17.02 -22.22 24.76
N TYR A 199 17.97 -22.36 23.84
CA TYR A 199 19.23 -23.06 24.13
C TYR A 199 20.14 -22.28 25.09
N ARG A 200 20.21 -20.96 24.97
CA ARG A 200 20.97 -20.11 25.91
C ARG A 200 20.50 -20.36 27.34
N ASP A 201 19.20 -20.23 27.56
CA ASP A 201 18.63 -20.34 28.92
C ASP A 201 18.79 -21.77 29.45
N ARG A 202 18.62 -22.79 28.60
CA ARG A 202 18.82 -24.19 28.99
C ARG A 202 20.28 -24.54 29.28
N LEU A 203 21.21 -24.06 28.48
CA LEU A 203 22.65 -24.38 28.62
C LEU A 203 23.29 -23.63 29.80
N LEU A 204 22.75 -22.46 30.17
CA LEU A 204 23.23 -21.66 31.30
C LEU A 204 22.45 -21.89 32.60
N SER A 205 21.50 -22.81 32.61
CA SER A 205 20.78 -23.25 33.82
C SER A 205 21.55 -24.35 34.54
N PHE A 206 22.11 -24.03 35.69
CA PHE A 206 22.88 -24.98 36.55
C PHE A 206 22.10 -25.25 37.84
N PRO A 207 22.15 -26.50 38.38
CA PRO A 207 21.62 -26.76 39.72
C PRO A 207 22.48 -26.05 40.76
N GLU A 208 21.83 -25.46 41.74
CA GLU A 208 22.55 -24.85 42.88
C GLU A 208 23.27 -25.93 43.69
N LYS A 209 24.49 -25.60 44.10
CA LYS A 209 25.27 -26.46 45.02
C LYS A 209 24.62 -26.45 46.39
N LYS A 210 24.14 -27.61 46.85
CA LYS A 210 23.61 -27.77 48.24
C LYS A 210 24.72 -27.70 49.26
#